data_57dce556e9e60b152f6a0734d67c2432
#
_entry.id   57dce556e9e60b152f6a0734d67c2432
#
_cell.length_a   1.000
_cell.length_b   1.000
_cell.length_c   1.000
_cell.angle_alpha   90.00
_cell.angle_beta   90.00
_cell.angle_gamma   90.00
#
_symmetry.space_group_name_H-M   'P 1'
#
loop_
_entity.id
_entity.type
_entity.pdbx_description
1 polymer ?
#
loop_
_entity_poly.entity_id
_entity_poly.type
_entity_poly.pdbx_seq_one_letter_code
_entity_poly.pdbx_strand_id
1 'polypeptide(L)'
;IKKQDPNSKFLFIGTKDRLESQVVPQLGYDYVGLNVKGLAGNPLKKAYAALLFVKSIGKAKKVIKKFNPDIVVGFGGYPSASALEAAASLKIKTMIHEQNSIIGLTNKILIKKVDKIICCYQKAYEEFPQEKTLLLGNPRASVVSHEVPKDIYDKYGLDRNKKVVTIVMGSLGSQTVNQTMKESMNQF
;
A
#
# COMPACT_ATOMS: atom_id res chain seq x y z
N ILE A 1 -9.48 -13.62 -1.29
CA ILE A 1 -10.79 -13.49 -0.62
C ILE A 1 -11.89 -13.83 -1.61
N LYS A 2 -12.11 -13.05 -2.69
CA LYS A 2 -13.22 -13.26 -3.64
C LYS A 2 -13.25 -14.64 -4.30
N LYS A 3 -12.09 -15.32 -4.47
CA LYS A 3 -12.03 -16.71 -4.94
C LYS A 3 -12.54 -17.72 -3.88
N GLN A 4 -12.43 -17.40 -2.59
CA GLN A 4 -12.87 -18.24 -1.49
C GLN A 4 -14.30 -17.94 -1.06
N ASP A 5 -14.68 -16.67 -1.14
CA ASP A 5 -16.04 -16.18 -0.89
C ASP A 5 -16.45 -15.19 -1.97
N PRO A 6 -17.19 -15.66 -3.00
CA PRO A 6 -17.66 -14.81 -4.10
C PRO A 6 -18.62 -13.69 -3.66
N ASN A 7 -19.28 -13.83 -2.52
CA ASN A 7 -20.23 -12.84 -1.99
C ASN A 7 -19.55 -11.69 -1.26
N SER A 8 -18.24 -11.76 -1.03
CA SER A 8 -17.47 -10.69 -0.40
C SER A 8 -17.60 -9.39 -1.19
N LYS A 9 -17.94 -8.31 -0.49
CA LYS A 9 -18.01 -6.94 -1.03
C LYS A 9 -16.76 -6.17 -0.65
N PHE A 10 -16.27 -5.35 -1.58
CA PHE A 10 -15.06 -4.56 -1.40
C PHE A 10 -15.32 -3.10 -1.67
N LEU A 11 -14.83 -2.24 -0.79
CA LEU A 11 -14.78 -0.80 -0.99
C LEU A 11 -13.35 -0.32 -0.76
N PHE A 12 -12.78 0.37 -1.74
CA PHE A 12 -11.46 0.94 -1.63
C PHE A 12 -11.53 2.42 -1.23
N ILE A 13 -10.67 2.79 -0.29
CA ILE A 13 -10.50 4.18 0.15
C ILE A 13 -9.05 4.58 -0.10
N GLY A 14 -8.83 5.60 -0.93
CA GLY A 14 -7.50 6.08 -1.30
C GLY A 14 -7.46 7.59 -1.48
N THR A 15 -6.50 8.11 -2.24
CA THR A 15 -6.43 9.53 -2.59
C THR A 15 -7.33 9.86 -3.79
N LYS A 16 -7.66 11.13 -4.00
CA LYS A 16 -8.49 11.54 -5.14
C LYS A 16 -7.75 11.57 -6.47
N ASP A 17 -6.44 11.79 -6.42
CA ASP A 17 -5.61 12.27 -7.52
C ASP A 17 -4.42 11.38 -7.86
N ARG A 18 -4.34 10.18 -7.28
CA ARG A 18 -3.28 9.21 -7.56
C ARG A 18 -3.79 8.04 -8.40
N LEU A 19 -2.85 7.21 -8.83
CA LEU A 19 -3.09 6.07 -9.72
C LEU A 19 -4.25 5.17 -9.28
N GLU A 20 -4.38 4.92 -7.99
CA GLU A 20 -5.44 4.07 -7.44
C GLU A 20 -6.84 4.60 -7.72
N SER A 21 -7.01 5.93 -7.84
CA SER A 21 -8.33 6.54 -8.14
C SER A 21 -8.82 6.26 -9.56
N GLN A 22 -7.92 5.88 -10.47
CA GLN A 22 -8.23 5.50 -11.85
C GLN A 22 -8.30 3.97 -12.00
N VAL A 23 -7.29 3.26 -11.48
CA VAL A 23 -7.14 1.82 -11.68
C VAL A 23 -8.21 1.01 -10.94
N VAL A 24 -8.54 1.37 -9.70
CA VAL A 24 -9.48 0.58 -8.89
C VAL A 24 -10.90 0.55 -9.50
N PRO A 25 -11.47 1.69 -9.95
CA PRO A 25 -12.75 1.67 -10.66
C PRO A 25 -12.73 0.89 -11.99
N GLN A 26 -11.61 0.97 -12.74
CA GLN A 26 -11.44 0.20 -13.98
C GLN A 26 -11.45 -1.32 -13.75
N LEU A 27 -11.04 -1.76 -12.56
CA LEU A 27 -11.11 -3.16 -12.14
C LEU A 27 -12.50 -3.57 -11.60
N GLY A 28 -13.50 -2.68 -11.67
CA GLY A 28 -14.88 -2.94 -11.24
C GLY A 28 -15.11 -2.89 -9.73
N TYR A 29 -14.24 -2.21 -8.96
CA TYR A 29 -14.42 -2.04 -7.53
C TYR A 29 -14.90 -0.63 -7.18
N ASP A 30 -15.71 -0.53 -6.14
CA ASP A 30 -16.12 0.74 -5.55
C ASP A 30 -14.92 1.47 -4.95
N TYR A 31 -14.83 2.77 -5.23
CA TYR A 31 -13.72 3.60 -4.78
C TYR A 31 -14.19 4.92 -4.18
N VAL A 32 -13.58 5.33 -3.07
CA VAL A 32 -13.78 6.64 -2.46
C VAL A 32 -12.45 7.36 -2.27
N GLY A 33 -12.26 8.45 -2.99
CA GLY A 33 -11.09 9.32 -2.87
C GLY A 33 -11.22 10.29 -1.68
N LEU A 34 -10.22 10.30 -0.81
CA LEU A 34 -10.03 11.27 0.27
C LEU A 34 -9.10 12.41 -0.17
N ASN A 35 -9.37 13.61 0.31
CA ASN A 35 -8.44 14.73 0.13
C ASN A 35 -7.48 14.77 1.32
N VAL A 36 -6.31 14.20 1.15
CA VAL A 36 -5.25 14.13 2.16
C VAL A 36 -3.93 14.62 1.59
N LYS A 37 -3.13 15.28 2.41
CA LYS A 37 -1.78 15.74 2.04
C LYS A 37 -0.76 15.27 3.07
N GLY A 38 0.49 15.10 2.62
CA GLY A 38 1.60 14.78 3.50
C GLY A 38 1.90 15.92 4.48
N LEU A 39 2.35 15.57 5.68
CA LEU A 39 2.75 16.50 6.74
C LEU A 39 4.17 17.09 6.48
N ALA A 40 4.49 17.40 5.22
CA ALA A 40 5.78 17.97 4.84
C ALA A 40 5.67 19.48 4.54
N GLY A 41 6.78 20.21 4.72
CA GLY A 41 6.88 21.64 4.41
C GLY A 41 6.88 22.54 5.64
N ASN A 42 6.58 23.83 5.42
CA ASN A 42 6.55 24.85 6.46
C ASN A 42 5.38 24.67 7.44
N PRO A 43 5.38 25.35 8.62
CA PRO A 43 4.34 25.20 9.64
C PRO A 43 2.91 25.39 9.13
N LEU A 44 2.67 26.36 8.24
CA LEU A 44 1.34 26.62 7.66
C LEU A 44 0.87 25.46 6.79
N LYS A 45 1.76 24.87 5.99
CA LYS A 45 1.43 23.68 5.17
C LYS A 45 1.13 22.47 6.03
N LYS A 46 1.86 22.29 7.14
CA LYS A 46 1.61 21.21 8.10
C LYS A 46 0.25 21.38 8.80
N ALA A 47 -0.09 22.61 9.26
CA ALA A 47 -1.38 22.92 9.86
C ALA A 47 -2.54 22.64 8.88
N TYR A 48 -2.40 23.06 7.63
CA TYR A 48 -3.38 22.79 6.58
C TYR A 48 -3.54 21.29 6.31
N ALA A 49 -2.43 20.54 6.23
CA ALA A 49 -2.46 19.08 6.05
C ALA A 49 -3.14 18.37 7.24
N ALA A 50 -2.90 18.82 8.48
CA ALA A 50 -3.57 18.31 9.66
C ALA A 50 -5.09 18.56 9.62
N LEU A 51 -5.53 19.75 9.20
CA LEU A 51 -6.96 20.06 9.02
C LEU A 51 -7.60 19.13 7.96
N LEU A 52 -6.94 18.94 6.82
CA LEU A 52 -7.39 18.01 5.79
C LEU A 52 -7.48 16.57 6.30
N PHE A 53 -6.51 16.16 7.12
CA PHE A 53 -6.50 14.83 7.73
C PHE A 53 -7.72 14.63 8.63
N VAL A 54 -8.03 15.57 9.53
CA VAL A 54 -9.22 15.52 10.41
C VAL A 54 -10.51 15.46 9.57
N LYS A 55 -10.63 16.31 8.56
CA LYS A 55 -11.78 16.28 7.63
C LYS A 55 -11.90 14.94 6.90
N SER A 56 -10.78 14.34 6.54
CA SER A 56 -10.76 13.04 5.85
C SER A 56 -11.20 11.89 6.75
N ILE A 57 -10.88 11.93 8.06
CA ILE A 57 -11.42 10.97 9.04
C ILE A 57 -12.95 11.09 9.10
N GLY A 58 -13.49 12.29 9.17
CA GLY A 58 -14.94 12.52 9.16
C GLY A 58 -15.63 11.97 7.92
N LYS A 59 -15.02 12.16 6.72
CA LYS A 59 -15.51 11.60 5.47
C LYS A 59 -15.41 10.08 5.48
N ALA A 60 -14.27 9.51 5.87
CA ALA A 60 -14.07 8.07 5.97
C ALA A 60 -15.10 7.43 6.92
N LYS A 61 -15.37 8.07 8.07
CA LYS A 61 -16.37 7.60 9.04
C LYS A 61 -17.78 7.50 8.45
N LYS A 62 -18.21 8.49 7.65
CA LYS A 62 -19.50 8.45 6.94
C LYS A 62 -19.57 7.31 5.92
N VAL A 63 -18.51 7.13 5.15
CA VAL A 63 -18.37 6.09 4.14
C VAL A 63 -18.40 4.71 4.78
N ILE A 64 -17.60 4.48 5.81
CA ILE A 64 -17.50 3.22 6.54
C ILE A 64 -18.84 2.87 7.21
N LYS A 65 -19.51 3.82 7.84
CA LYS A 65 -20.86 3.61 8.39
C LYS A 65 -21.87 3.16 7.32
N LYS A 66 -21.83 3.78 6.14
CA LYS A 66 -22.75 3.43 5.04
C LYS A 66 -22.44 2.05 4.44
N PHE A 67 -21.17 1.71 4.29
CA PHE A 67 -20.74 0.44 3.71
C PHE A 67 -20.88 -0.72 4.71
N ASN A 68 -20.74 -0.43 6.01
CA ASN A 68 -20.84 -1.37 7.13
C ASN A 68 -19.91 -2.60 6.96
N PRO A 69 -18.59 -2.42 6.88
CA PRO A 69 -17.66 -3.53 6.67
C PRO A 69 -17.46 -4.34 7.95
N ASP A 70 -17.17 -5.63 7.80
CA ASP A 70 -16.74 -6.51 8.88
C ASP A 70 -15.32 -6.20 9.36
N ILE A 71 -14.48 -5.71 8.43
CA ILE A 71 -13.08 -5.37 8.69
C ILE A 71 -12.59 -4.24 7.77
N VAL A 72 -11.71 -3.38 8.31
CA VAL A 72 -10.99 -2.38 7.54
C VAL A 72 -9.49 -2.71 7.54
N VAL A 73 -8.92 -2.85 6.34
CA VAL A 73 -7.50 -3.20 6.16
C VAL A 73 -6.75 -2.00 5.57
N GLY A 74 -5.67 -1.60 6.21
CA GLY A 74 -4.82 -0.50 5.76
C GLY A 74 -3.47 -0.98 5.23
N PHE A 75 -3.08 -0.45 4.08
CA PHE A 75 -1.79 -0.75 3.43
C PHE A 75 -0.79 0.40 3.52
N GLY A 76 -0.98 1.30 4.47
CA GLY A 76 -0.14 2.48 4.66
C GLY A 76 -0.62 3.73 3.93
N GLY A 77 0.10 4.83 4.11
CA GLY A 77 -0.26 6.14 3.56
C GLY A 77 -1.37 6.87 4.35
N TYR A 78 -1.51 8.17 4.09
CA TYR A 78 -2.45 9.02 4.83
C TYR A 78 -3.94 8.63 4.68
N PRO A 79 -4.42 8.16 3.49
CA PRO A 79 -5.79 7.68 3.37
C PRO A 79 -6.07 6.47 4.26
N SER A 80 -5.10 5.55 4.36
CA SER A 80 -5.18 4.39 5.24
C SER A 80 -5.30 4.81 6.70
N ALA A 81 -4.51 5.79 7.15
CA ALA A 81 -4.62 6.33 8.51
C ALA A 81 -6.02 6.87 8.78
N SER A 82 -6.57 7.67 7.86
CA SER A 82 -7.91 8.24 8.02
C SER A 82 -9.00 7.17 8.11
N ALA A 83 -8.91 6.13 7.28
CA ALA A 83 -9.87 5.03 7.25
C ALA A 83 -9.80 4.17 8.54
N LEU A 84 -8.58 3.84 8.99
CA LEU A 84 -8.37 3.03 10.18
C LEU A 84 -8.74 3.77 11.48
N GLU A 85 -8.43 5.09 11.57
CA GLU A 85 -8.90 5.94 12.67
C GLU A 85 -10.43 5.98 12.75
N ALA A 86 -11.08 6.15 11.59
CA ALA A 86 -12.53 6.13 11.52
C ALA A 86 -13.11 4.77 11.94
N ALA A 87 -12.56 3.66 11.43
CA ALA A 87 -12.99 2.30 11.75
C ALA A 87 -12.82 1.98 13.25
N ALA A 88 -11.66 2.29 13.82
CA ALA A 88 -11.39 2.10 15.25
C ALA A 88 -12.39 2.89 16.10
N SER A 89 -12.70 4.16 15.72
CA SER A 89 -13.70 4.98 16.44
C SER A 89 -15.13 4.41 16.35
N LEU A 90 -15.39 3.55 15.36
CA LEU A 90 -16.67 2.86 15.16
C LEU A 90 -16.67 1.44 15.76
N LYS A 91 -15.59 1.02 16.40
CA LYS A 91 -15.38 -0.33 16.93
C LYS A 91 -15.46 -1.44 15.86
N ILE A 92 -15.17 -1.10 14.60
CA ILE A 92 -15.04 -2.04 13.50
C ILE A 92 -13.64 -2.64 13.55
N LYS A 93 -13.51 -3.95 13.28
CA LYS A 93 -12.22 -4.63 13.25
C LYS A 93 -11.25 -3.99 12.28
N THR A 94 -10.00 -3.86 12.72
CA THR A 94 -8.95 -3.13 11.99
C THR A 94 -7.70 -3.96 11.85
N MET A 95 -7.08 -3.86 10.67
CA MET A 95 -5.83 -4.54 10.39
C MET A 95 -4.91 -3.63 9.57
N ILE A 96 -3.62 -3.59 9.87
CA ILE A 96 -2.61 -3.00 9.00
C ILE A 96 -1.73 -4.08 8.37
N HIS A 97 -1.30 -3.81 7.16
CA HIS A 97 -0.31 -4.60 6.45
C HIS A 97 0.92 -3.73 6.17
N GLU A 98 2.08 -4.12 6.71
CA GLU A 98 3.37 -3.45 6.48
C GLU A 98 4.18 -4.22 5.46
N GLN A 99 4.49 -3.58 4.33
CA GLN A 99 5.22 -4.18 3.22
C GLN A 99 6.72 -3.93 3.26
N ASN A 100 7.17 -3.03 4.12
CA ASN A 100 8.56 -2.60 4.21
C ASN A 100 9.27 -3.26 5.39
N SER A 101 10.60 -3.34 5.31
CA SER A 101 11.45 -3.78 6.43
C SER A 101 11.56 -2.73 7.54
N ILE A 102 11.25 -1.46 7.22
CA ILE A 102 11.17 -0.34 8.17
C ILE A 102 9.73 0.10 8.24
N ILE A 103 9.17 0.18 9.46
CA ILE A 103 7.79 0.53 9.68
C ILE A 103 7.52 1.97 9.22
N GLY A 104 6.57 2.12 8.31
CA GLY A 104 6.13 3.43 7.84
C GLY A 104 5.49 4.28 8.93
N LEU A 105 5.69 5.60 8.87
CA LEU A 105 5.18 6.55 9.89
C LEU A 105 3.68 6.38 10.17
N THR A 106 2.88 6.19 9.14
CA THR A 106 1.43 5.96 9.26
C THR A 106 1.12 4.73 10.10
N ASN A 107 1.81 3.62 9.84
CA ASN A 107 1.61 2.39 10.58
C ASN A 107 2.10 2.52 12.03
N LYS A 108 3.22 3.22 12.28
CA LYS A 108 3.70 3.52 13.65
C LYS A 108 2.64 4.22 14.51
N ILE A 109 1.95 5.20 13.95
CA ILE A 109 0.90 5.96 14.67
C ILE A 109 -0.30 5.04 14.98
N LEU A 110 -0.60 4.10 14.11
CA LEU A 110 -1.78 3.22 14.20
C LEU A 110 -1.57 1.98 15.08
N ILE A 111 -0.34 1.64 15.45
CA ILE A 111 -0.02 0.44 16.22
C ILE A 111 -0.95 0.25 17.43
N LYS A 112 -1.18 1.30 18.22
CA LYS A 112 -2.00 1.23 19.44
C LYS A 112 -3.51 1.12 19.17
N LYS A 113 -3.95 1.37 17.93
CA LYS A 113 -5.37 1.51 17.59
C LYS A 113 -5.93 0.35 16.77
N VAL A 114 -5.06 -0.43 16.16
CA VAL A 114 -5.49 -1.56 15.32
C VAL A 114 -5.51 -2.87 16.08
N ASP A 115 -6.40 -3.76 15.67
CA ASP A 115 -6.59 -5.07 16.31
C ASP A 115 -5.51 -6.07 15.87
N LYS A 116 -5.09 -6.03 14.59
CA LYS A 116 -4.09 -6.96 14.03
C LYS A 116 -3.11 -6.24 13.10
N ILE A 117 -1.90 -6.80 13.04
CA ILE A 117 -0.80 -6.32 12.20
C ILE A 117 -0.28 -7.52 11.41
N ILE A 118 -0.14 -7.33 10.09
CA ILE A 118 0.56 -8.27 9.22
C ILE A 118 1.81 -7.56 8.70
N CYS A 119 2.95 -8.21 8.72
CA CYS A 119 4.19 -7.68 8.15
C CYS A 119 4.86 -8.69 7.23
N CYS A 120 5.72 -8.17 6.34
CA CYS A 120 6.42 -8.95 5.33
C CYS A 120 7.84 -9.34 5.73
N TYR A 121 8.46 -8.63 6.66
CA TYR A 121 9.87 -8.77 6.98
C TYR A 121 10.08 -8.98 8.48
N GLN A 122 11.03 -9.86 8.81
CA GLN A 122 11.42 -10.17 10.18
C GLN A 122 11.80 -8.91 10.97
N LYS A 123 12.56 -7.98 10.35
CA LYS A 123 12.97 -6.72 10.98
C LYS A 123 11.77 -5.86 11.42
N ALA A 124 10.75 -5.76 10.59
CA ALA A 124 9.53 -5.03 10.96
C ALA A 124 8.74 -5.77 12.04
N TYR A 125 8.70 -7.11 11.97
CA TYR A 125 8.03 -7.95 12.97
C TYR A 125 8.61 -7.72 14.37
N GLU A 126 9.91 -7.61 14.52
CA GLU A 126 10.60 -7.39 15.80
C GLU A 126 10.29 -6.03 16.44
N GLU A 127 9.94 -5.02 15.62
CA GLU A 127 9.56 -3.69 16.08
C GLU A 127 8.07 -3.56 16.44
N PHE A 128 7.23 -4.54 16.08
CA PHE A 128 5.79 -4.52 16.36
C PHE A 128 5.43 -5.29 17.65
N PRO A 129 4.30 -4.96 18.30
CA PRO A 129 3.78 -5.75 19.43
C PRO A 129 3.44 -7.18 18.99
N GLN A 130 4.15 -8.16 19.56
CA GLN A 130 4.09 -9.57 19.13
C GLN A 130 2.69 -10.20 19.30
N GLU A 131 1.96 -9.80 20.34
CA GLU A 131 0.63 -10.35 20.69
C GLU A 131 -0.45 -10.13 19.61
N LYS A 132 -0.22 -9.19 18.70
CA LYS A 132 -1.17 -8.89 17.62
C LYS A 132 -0.55 -8.85 16.23
N THR A 133 0.72 -9.25 16.10
CA THR A 133 1.48 -9.20 14.85
C THR A 133 1.70 -10.61 14.29
N LEU A 134 1.54 -10.74 12.98
CA LEU A 134 1.78 -11.95 12.21
C LEU A 134 2.78 -11.67 11.09
N LEU A 135 3.80 -12.49 10.96
CA LEU A 135 4.75 -12.47 9.85
C LEU A 135 4.24 -13.39 8.73
N LEU A 136 3.51 -12.85 7.76
CA LEU A 136 2.86 -13.64 6.70
C LEU A 136 3.36 -13.33 5.29
N GLY A 137 4.24 -12.34 5.13
CA GLY A 137 4.75 -11.94 3.83
C GLY A 137 3.77 -11.08 3.01
N ASN A 138 4.13 -10.87 1.75
CA ASN A 138 3.35 -10.05 0.84
C ASN A 138 2.45 -10.94 -0.04
N PRO A 139 1.12 -10.75 -0.05
CA PRO A 139 0.20 -11.55 -0.86
C PRO A 139 0.47 -11.43 -2.37
N ARG A 140 1.15 -10.39 -2.84
CA ARG A 140 1.61 -10.27 -4.22
C ARG A 140 2.68 -11.31 -4.60
N ALA A 141 3.45 -11.81 -3.64
CA ALA A 141 4.46 -12.83 -3.91
C ALA A 141 3.85 -14.09 -4.54
N SER A 142 2.68 -14.52 -4.08
CA SER A 142 1.96 -15.66 -4.64
C SER A 142 1.53 -15.48 -6.10
N VAL A 143 1.40 -14.25 -6.58
CA VAL A 143 1.05 -13.96 -7.99
C VAL A 143 2.29 -13.96 -8.87
N VAL A 144 3.44 -13.56 -8.31
CA VAL A 144 4.72 -13.46 -9.05
C VAL A 144 5.44 -14.81 -9.16
N SER A 145 5.13 -15.75 -8.27
CA SER A 145 5.75 -17.10 -8.25
C SER A 145 5.24 -18.07 -9.33
N HIS A 146 4.39 -17.60 -10.25
CA HIS A 146 3.97 -18.41 -11.39
C HIS A 146 5.10 -18.59 -12.41
N GLU A 147 5.04 -19.70 -13.14
CA GLU A 147 6.05 -20.07 -14.15
C GLU A 147 6.33 -18.89 -15.11
N VAL A 148 7.62 -18.66 -15.37
CA VAL A 148 8.06 -17.69 -16.37
C VAL A 148 7.56 -18.17 -17.73
N PRO A 149 6.86 -17.34 -18.54
CA PRO A 149 6.44 -17.72 -19.87
C PRO A 149 7.64 -18.18 -20.70
N LYS A 150 7.50 -19.33 -21.38
CA LYS A 150 8.61 -19.93 -22.18
C LYS A 150 9.09 -19.02 -23.32
N ASP A 151 8.23 -18.11 -23.78
CA ASP A 151 8.47 -17.17 -24.86
C ASP A 151 9.08 -15.83 -24.40
N ILE A 152 9.42 -15.66 -23.11
CA ILE A 152 9.90 -14.39 -22.56
C ILE A 152 11.17 -13.89 -23.26
N TYR A 153 12.09 -14.80 -23.58
CA TYR A 153 13.32 -14.46 -24.28
C TYR A 153 13.05 -13.94 -25.68
N ASP A 154 12.17 -14.61 -26.42
CA ASP A 154 11.81 -14.25 -27.80
C ASP A 154 11.05 -12.91 -27.82
N LYS A 155 10.12 -12.72 -26.86
CA LYS A 155 9.33 -11.50 -26.70
C LYS A 155 10.18 -10.25 -26.47
N TYR A 156 11.28 -10.38 -25.76
CA TYR A 156 12.17 -9.26 -25.46
C TYR A 156 13.47 -9.27 -26.26
N GLY A 157 13.63 -10.16 -27.25
CA GLY A 157 14.83 -10.27 -28.09
C GLY A 157 16.10 -10.62 -27.30
N LEU A 158 15.96 -11.42 -26.23
CA LEU A 158 17.06 -11.79 -25.35
C LEU A 158 17.74 -13.07 -25.84
N ASP A 159 19.07 -13.09 -25.80
CA ASP A 159 19.87 -14.28 -26.12
C ASP A 159 19.87 -15.25 -24.93
N ARG A 160 19.38 -16.47 -25.16
CA ARG A 160 19.31 -17.55 -24.14
C ARG A 160 20.70 -18.00 -23.63
N ASN A 161 21.74 -17.73 -24.39
CA ASN A 161 23.11 -18.09 -24.03
C ASN A 161 23.83 -17.01 -23.25
N LYS A 162 23.21 -15.85 -23.08
CA LYS A 162 23.78 -14.73 -22.33
C LYS A 162 23.15 -14.56 -20.96
N LYS A 163 23.92 -14.07 -20.00
CA LYS A 163 23.39 -13.66 -18.70
C LYS A 163 22.55 -12.40 -18.87
N VAL A 164 21.36 -12.39 -18.29
CA VAL A 164 20.46 -11.23 -18.30
C VAL A 164 20.44 -10.61 -16.91
N VAL A 165 20.74 -9.33 -16.84
CA VAL A 165 20.61 -8.52 -15.61
C VAL A 165 19.45 -7.56 -15.79
N THR A 166 18.43 -7.68 -14.94
CA THR A 166 17.28 -6.80 -14.94
C THR A 166 17.36 -5.83 -13.76
N ILE A 167 17.33 -4.53 -14.04
CA ILE A 167 17.37 -3.48 -13.01
C ILE A 167 16.03 -2.77 -13.01
N VAL A 168 15.34 -2.79 -11.85
CA VAL A 168 13.98 -2.23 -11.70
C VAL A 168 13.94 -1.27 -10.52
N MET A 169 13.55 -0.01 -10.77
CA MET A 169 13.48 1.05 -9.77
C MET A 169 12.07 1.28 -9.18
N GLY A 170 11.18 0.31 -9.31
CA GLY A 170 9.78 0.43 -8.90
C GLY A 170 8.91 1.20 -9.91
N SER A 171 7.63 1.35 -9.61
CA SER A 171 6.61 1.85 -10.54
C SER A 171 6.75 3.33 -10.93
N LEU A 172 7.35 4.15 -10.09
CA LEU A 172 7.58 5.58 -10.37
C LEU A 172 8.95 5.85 -10.98
N GLY A 173 9.82 4.83 -11.02
CA GLY A 173 11.21 4.99 -11.41
C GLY A 173 12.01 5.90 -10.46
N SER A 174 13.28 6.11 -10.80
CA SER A 174 14.13 7.09 -10.14
C SER A 174 15.05 7.72 -11.19
N GLN A 175 14.81 8.97 -11.53
CA GLN A 175 15.60 9.67 -12.54
C GLN A 175 17.10 9.69 -12.17
N THR A 176 17.42 9.96 -10.90
CA THR A 176 18.82 9.98 -10.41
C THR A 176 19.47 8.61 -10.57
N VAL A 177 18.79 7.53 -10.12
CA VAL A 177 19.36 6.18 -10.21
C VAL A 177 19.48 5.73 -11.66
N ASN A 178 18.47 6.02 -12.51
CA ASN A 178 18.53 5.72 -13.93
C ASN A 178 19.71 6.41 -14.62
N GLN A 179 19.98 7.68 -14.30
CA GLN A 179 21.11 8.41 -14.84
C GLN A 179 22.45 7.81 -14.39
N THR A 180 22.60 7.56 -13.08
CA THR A 180 23.80 6.91 -12.54
C THR A 180 24.05 5.53 -13.17
N MET A 181 23.00 4.72 -13.34
CA MET A 181 23.10 3.41 -13.98
C MET A 181 23.54 3.55 -15.44
N LYS A 182 22.97 4.51 -16.21
CA LYS A 182 23.36 4.76 -17.59
C LYS A 182 24.86 5.13 -17.70
N GLU A 183 25.36 5.95 -16.80
CA GLU A 183 26.78 6.34 -16.75
C GLU A 183 27.69 5.16 -16.39
N SER A 184 27.23 4.28 -15.48
CA SER A 184 27.97 3.09 -15.04
C SER A 184 27.99 1.96 -16.08
N MET A 185 27.01 1.90 -17.00
CA MET A 185 26.93 0.83 -18.02
C MET A 185 28.13 0.77 -18.96
N ASN A 186 28.86 1.88 -19.13
CA ASN A 186 30.08 1.90 -19.95
C ASN A 186 31.29 1.27 -19.24
N GLN A 187 31.13 0.82 -17.97
CA GLN A 187 32.18 0.19 -17.18
C GLN A 187 32.04 -1.34 -17.14
N PHE A 188 30.97 -1.87 -17.74
CA PHE A 188 30.69 -3.30 -17.87
C PHE A 188 30.72 -3.74 -19.34
#